data_a6f93557cf04e45741850b4829f7b73e
#
_entry.id   a6f93557cf04e45741850b4829f7b73e
#
_cell.length_a   1.000
_cell.length_b   1.000
_cell.length_c   1.000
_cell.angle_alpha   90.00
_cell.angle_beta   90.00
_cell.angle_gamma   90.00
#
_symmetry.space_group_name_H-M   'P 1'
#
loop_
_entity.id
_entity.type
_entity.pdbx_description
1 polymer ?
#
loop_
_entity_poly.entity_id
_entity_poly.type
_entity_poly.pdbx_seq_one_letter_code
_entity_poly.pdbx_strand_id
1 'polypeptide(L)'
;MQKIVIENKTPIFDARHLRDYEYGTISGSKTLSISSSIEERQKQLLGIGKEQRIVVFCQSSGCGYSDEIAQFLKFNGYSNVVIYRGGYREWEKNRFDEKHAVTKP
;
A
#
# COMPACT_ATOMS: atom_id res chain seq x y z
N MET A 1 5.28 -9.11 -3.77
CA MET A 1 4.23 -8.45 -2.94
C MET A 1 3.54 -9.39 -2.00
N GLN A 2 3.10 -10.54 -2.46
CA GLN A 2 2.44 -11.51 -1.61
C GLN A 2 3.33 -11.96 -0.45
N LYS A 3 4.62 -12.10 -0.69
CA LYS A 3 5.54 -12.47 0.37
C LYS A 3 5.55 -11.46 1.49
N ILE A 4 5.48 -10.17 1.15
CA ILE A 4 5.44 -9.10 2.14
C ILE A 4 4.15 -9.17 2.95
N VAL A 5 3.05 -9.41 2.28
CA VAL A 5 1.75 -9.53 2.93
C VAL A 5 1.74 -10.69 3.92
N ILE A 6 2.27 -11.84 3.49
CA ILE A 6 2.31 -13.02 4.34
C ILE A 6 3.16 -12.79 5.57
N GLU A 7 4.30 -12.13 5.41
CA GLU A 7 5.19 -11.84 6.53
C GLU A 7 4.60 -10.82 7.50
N ASN A 8 3.77 -9.93 6.97
CA ASN A 8 3.11 -8.90 7.78
C ASN A 8 4.08 -8.07 8.62
N LYS A 9 5.29 -7.84 8.10
CA LYS A 9 6.30 -7.07 8.81
C LYS A 9 6.56 -5.70 8.20
N THR A 10 6.22 -5.55 6.93
CA THR A 10 6.47 -4.32 6.21
C THR A 10 5.16 -3.53 6.12
N PRO A 11 5.16 -2.26 6.52
CA PRO A 11 3.98 -1.42 6.33
C PRO A 11 3.63 -1.29 4.87
N ILE A 12 2.36 -1.50 4.55
CA ILE A 12 1.83 -1.40 3.20
C ILE A 12 0.71 -0.38 3.22
N PHE A 13 0.80 0.62 2.36
CA PHE A 13 -0.17 1.70 2.34
C PHE A 13 -0.88 1.81 1.00
N ASP A 14 -2.19 1.94 1.07
CA ASP A 14 -3.05 2.15 -0.08
C ASP A 14 -3.21 3.66 -0.28
N ALA A 15 -2.70 4.17 -1.40
CA ALA A 15 -2.73 5.59 -1.72
C ALA A 15 -4.03 6.03 -2.40
N ARG A 16 -4.90 5.08 -2.73
CA ARG A 16 -6.17 5.40 -3.39
C ARG A 16 -7.09 6.16 -2.45
N HIS A 17 -8.19 6.67 -2.99
CA HIS A 17 -9.20 7.31 -2.16
C HIS A 17 -9.73 6.33 -1.13
N LEU A 18 -10.16 6.85 0.00
CA LEU A 18 -10.63 6.03 1.10
C LEU A 18 -11.75 5.09 0.68
N ARG A 19 -12.61 5.55 -0.20
CA ARG A 19 -13.71 4.73 -0.73
C ARG A 19 -13.21 3.45 -1.38
N ASP A 20 -12.13 3.56 -2.14
CA ASP A 20 -11.55 2.39 -2.80
C ASP A 20 -10.95 1.44 -1.79
N TYR A 21 -10.29 1.99 -0.79
CA TYR A 21 -9.70 1.21 0.30
C TYR A 21 -10.77 0.43 1.06
N GLU A 22 -11.87 1.08 1.35
CA GLU A 22 -12.97 0.45 2.09
C GLU A 22 -13.68 -0.62 1.27
N TYR A 23 -13.73 -0.44 -0.04
CA TYR A 23 -14.32 -1.43 -0.93
C TYR A 23 -13.48 -2.71 -0.99
N GLY A 24 -12.18 -2.56 -1.01
CA GLY A 24 -11.25 -3.68 -1.02
C GLY A 24 -9.83 -3.20 -1.14
N THR A 25 -8.91 -3.85 -0.43
CA THR A 25 -7.51 -3.47 -0.46
C THR A 25 -6.63 -4.71 -0.30
N ILE A 26 -5.33 -4.52 -0.45
CA ILE A 26 -4.37 -5.61 -0.21
C ILE A 26 -4.40 -5.97 1.27
N SER A 27 -4.43 -7.26 1.56
CA SER A 27 -4.49 -7.74 2.94
C SER A 27 -3.39 -7.13 3.80
N GLY A 28 -3.78 -6.62 4.95
CA GLY A 28 -2.83 -6.03 5.89
C GLY A 28 -2.43 -4.61 5.60
N SER A 29 -2.91 -4.01 4.49
CA SER A 29 -2.56 -2.63 4.21
C SER A 29 -3.41 -1.66 5.00
N LYS A 30 -2.84 -0.47 5.21
CA LYS A 30 -3.51 0.64 5.85
C LYS A 30 -3.72 1.72 4.79
N THR A 31 -4.58 2.68 5.09
CA THR A 31 -4.83 3.75 4.14
C THR A 31 -3.84 4.89 4.35
N LEU A 32 -3.31 5.41 3.25
CA LEU A 32 -2.55 6.64 3.24
C LEU A 32 -3.03 7.38 2.00
N SER A 33 -4.30 7.74 2.03
CA SER A 33 -5.05 8.20 0.88
C SER A 33 -4.50 9.50 0.30
N ILE A 34 -4.55 9.61 -1.02
CA ILE A 34 -4.18 10.85 -1.71
C ILE A 34 -5.08 12.01 -1.25
N SER A 35 -6.28 11.71 -0.78
CA SER A 35 -7.21 12.74 -0.32
C SER A 35 -7.15 12.98 1.19
N SER A 36 -6.24 12.30 1.90
CA SER A 36 -6.13 12.48 3.34
C SER A 36 -5.40 13.78 3.70
N SER A 37 -5.70 14.29 4.89
CA SER A 37 -5.00 15.45 5.41
C SER A 37 -3.60 15.07 5.91
N ILE A 38 -2.76 16.07 6.10
CA ILE A 38 -1.42 15.84 6.66
C ILE A 38 -1.53 15.19 8.04
N GLU A 39 -2.50 15.63 8.84
CA GLU A 39 -2.69 15.09 10.18
C GLU A 39 -3.07 13.62 10.13
N GLU A 40 -3.95 13.25 9.24
CA GLU A 40 -4.35 11.85 9.07
C GLU A 40 -3.17 10.99 8.64
N ARG A 41 -2.35 11.53 7.74
CA ARG A 41 -1.17 10.81 7.28
C ARG A 41 -0.18 10.60 8.41
N GLN A 42 0.02 11.61 9.23
CA GLN A 42 0.93 11.50 10.36
C GLN A 42 0.47 10.44 11.36
N LYS A 43 -0.83 10.36 11.58
CA LYS A 43 -1.37 9.33 12.46
C LYS A 43 -1.07 7.92 11.95
N GLN A 44 -1.22 7.73 10.64
CA GLN A 44 -0.96 6.42 10.04
C GLN A 44 0.52 6.04 10.09
N LEU A 45 1.39 7.03 10.20
CA LEU A 45 2.83 6.79 10.21
C LEU A 45 3.42 6.67 11.61
N LEU A 46 2.60 6.80 12.65
CA LEU A 46 3.09 6.67 14.02
C LEU A 46 3.71 5.29 14.23
N GLY A 47 4.88 5.28 14.84
CA GLY A 47 5.59 4.04 15.14
C GLY A 47 6.42 3.49 13.98
N ILE A 48 6.41 4.15 12.83
CA ILE A 48 7.20 3.69 11.69
C ILE A 48 8.51 4.47 11.65
N GLY A 49 9.63 3.75 11.69
CA GLY A 49 10.94 4.37 11.63
C GLY A 49 11.25 4.94 10.26
N LYS A 50 12.07 5.99 10.23
CA LYS A 50 12.38 6.69 8.99
C LYS A 50 13.15 5.84 7.98
N GLU A 51 13.82 4.82 8.44
CA GLU A 51 14.59 3.93 7.57
C GLU A 51 13.85 2.62 7.29
N GLN A 52 12.72 2.42 7.92
CA GLN A 52 11.94 1.21 7.74
C GLN A 52 11.37 1.16 6.32
N ARG A 53 11.38 -0.03 5.75
CA ARG A 53 10.82 -0.21 4.42
C ARG A 53 9.31 0.02 4.45
N ILE A 54 8.84 0.81 3.50
CA ILE A 54 7.42 1.13 3.36
C ILE A 54 7.02 0.84 1.92
N VAL A 55 5.93 0.11 1.74
CA VAL A 55 5.39 -0.16 0.40
C VAL A 55 4.14 0.67 0.20
N VAL A 56 4.06 1.33 -0.95
CA VAL A 56 2.91 2.16 -1.31
C VAL A 56 2.35 1.65 -2.63
N PHE A 57 1.04 1.62 -2.78
CA PHE A 57 0.44 1.20 -4.04
C PHE A 57 -0.82 2.04 -4.32
N CYS A 58 -1.27 1.99 -5.57
CA CYS A 58 -2.57 2.51 -5.94
C CYS A 58 -3.26 1.49 -6.85
N GLN A 59 -4.12 1.90 -7.77
CA GLN A 59 -4.92 0.95 -8.53
C GLN A 59 -4.08 0.13 -9.53
N SER A 60 -3.22 0.81 -10.26
CA SER A 60 -2.40 0.15 -11.29
C SER A 60 -1.23 1.07 -11.65
N SER A 61 -0.39 0.59 -12.58
CA SER A 61 0.82 1.34 -12.95
C SER A 61 0.53 2.73 -13.56
N GLY A 62 -0.67 2.93 -14.11
CA GLY A 62 -1.03 4.22 -14.68
C GLY A 62 -1.53 5.24 -13.68
N CYS A 63 -1.68 4.84 -12.43
CA CYS A 63 -2.17 5.70 -11.37
C CYS A 63 -1.01 6.48 -10.75
N GLY A 64 -1.16 7.80 -10.59
CA GLY A 64 -0.11 8.64 -10.03
C GLY A 64 -0.17 8.84 -8.53
N TYR A 65 -1.17 8.29 -7.86
CA TYR A 65 -1.37 8.52 -6.43
C TYR A 65 -0.23 7.96 -5.58
N SER A 66 0.26 6.77 -5.92
CA SER A 66 1.36 6.18 -5.17
C SER A 66 2.64 6.99 -5.30
N ASP A 67 2.86 7.60 -6.47
CA ASP A 67 4.01 8.48 -6.67
C ASP A 67 3.93 9.71 -5.77
N GLU A 68 2.76 10.31 -5.68
CA GLU A 68 2.58 11.49 -4.84
C GLU A 68 2.76 11.16 -3.37
N ILE A 69 2.21 10.04 -2.91
CA ILE A 69 2.37 9.62 -1.53
C ILE A 69 3.82 9.26 -1.25
N ALA A 70 4.50 8.61 -2.18
CA ALA A 70 5.91 8.28 -2.02
C ALA A 70 6.75 9.55 -1.89
N GLN A 71 6.45 10.57 -2.68
CA GLN A 71 7.15 11.86 -2.58
C GLN A 71 6.90 12.52 -1.23
N PHE A 72 5.67 12.47 -0.76
CA PHE A 72 5.32 12.97 0.56
C PHE A 72 6.16 12.28 1.64
N LEU A 73 6.27 10.96 1.57
CA LEU A 73 7.03 10.20 2.54
C LEU A 73 8.52 10.56 2.49
N LYS A 74 9.08 10.63 1.30
CA LYS A 74 10.49 10.99 1.14
C LYS A 74 10.76 12.39 1.64
N PHE A 75 9.87 13.32 1.34
CA PHE A 75 9.98 14.69 1.81
C PHE A 75 9.98 14.76 3.33
N ASN A 76 9.28 13.84 3.99
CA ASN A 76 9.20 13.78 5.44
C ASN A 76 10.27 12.88 6.06
N GLY A 77 11.28 12.51 5.31
CA GLY A 77 12.45 11.82 5.85
C GLY A 77 12.42 10.30 5.80
N TYR A 78 11.36 9.71 5.23
CA TYR A 78 11.30 8.25 5.08
C TYR A 78 12.12 7.85 3.87
N SER A 79 13.21 7.13 4.12
CA SER A 79 14.24 6.89 3.10
C SER A 79 14.07 5.59 2.32
N ASN A 80 13.20 4.70 2.75
CA ASN A 80 13.10 3.38 2.13
C ASN A 80 11.67 3.11 1.67
N VAL A 81 11.23 3.88 0.67
CA VAL A 81 9.88 3.80 0.13
C VAL A 81 9.90 3.08 -1.20
N VAL A 82 9.08 2.06 -1.33
CA VAL A 82 8.97 1.24 -2.53
C VAL A 82 7.54 1.35 -3.06
N ILE A 83 7.41 1.55 -4.37
CA ILE A 83 6.10 1.61 -4.99
C ILE A 83 5.81 0.28 -5.67
N TYR A 84 4.68 -0.34 -5.30
CA TYR A 84 4.21 -1.54 -5.97
C TYR A 84 3.39 -1.12 -7.19
N ARG A 85 4.04 -1.11 -8.35
CA ARG A 85 3.45 -0.57 -9.59
C ARG A 85 2.25 -1.34 -10.10
N GLY A 86 2.22 -2.64 -9.88
CA GLY A 86 1.07 -3.44 -10.28
C GLY A 86 -0.20 -3.05 -9.55
N GLY A 87 -0.05 -2.59 -8.32
CA GLY A 87 -1.14 -2.05 -7.53
C GLY A 87 -2.20 -3.08 -7.18
N TYR A 88 -3.34 -2.56 -6.76
CA TYR A 88 -4.45 -3.41 -6.33
C TYR A 88 -4.94 -4.30 -7.46
N ARG A 89 -4.91 -3.79 -8.68
CA ARG A 89 -5.37 -4.55 -9.85
C ARG A 89 -4.60 -5.86 -10.01
N GLU A 90 -3.28 -5.77 -9.91
CA GLU A 90 -2.45 -6.97 -10.03
C GLU A 90 -2.62 -7.88 -8.82
N TRP A 91 -2.68 -7.28 -7.65
CA TRP A 91 -2.91 -8.05 -6.43
C TRP A 91 -4.22 -8.83 -6.49
N GLU A 92 -5.29 -8.17 -6.90
CA GLU A 92 -6.61 -8.78 -6.98
C GLU A 92 -6.61 -9.96 -7.95
N LYS A 93 -5.98 -9.79 -9.10
CA LYS A 93 -5.87 -10.84 -10.09
C LYS A 93 -5.11 -12.03 -9.55
N ASN A 94 -3.94 -11.77 -8.95
CA ASN A 94 -3.13 -12.84 -8.41
C ASN A 94 -3.76 -13.52 -7.22
N ARG A 95 -4.43 -12.75 -6.39
CA ARG A 95 -5.13 -13.29 -5.24
C ARG A 95 -6.24 -14.22 -5.67
N PHE A 96 -6.92 -13.87 -6.73
CA PHE A 96 -7.99 -14.69 -7.25
C PHE A 96 -7.44 -16.04 -7.74
N ASP A 97 -6.38 -16.00 -8.51
CA ASP A 97 -5.72 -17.20 -9.01
C ASP A 97 -5.18 -18.03 -7.86
N GLU A 98 -4.58 -17.39 -6.91
CA GLU A 98 -4.03 -18.03 -5.73
C GLU A 98 -5.14 -18.65 -4.89
N LYS A 99 -6.26 -17.95 -4.77
CA LYS A 99 -7.40 -18.47 -4.03
C LYS A 99 -7.93 -19.73 -4.68
N HIS A 100 -7.96 -19.76 -5.99
CA HIS A 100 -8.32 -20.97 -6.71
C HIS A 100 -7.34 -22.10 -6.43
N ALA A 101 -6.09 -21.76 -6.36
CA ALA A 101 -5.05 -22.73 -6.07
C ALA A 101 -5.11 -23.18 -4.62
N VAL A 102 -5.42 -22.26 -3.75
CA VAL A 102 -5.39 -22.50 -2.30
C VAL A 102 -6.69 -23.08 -1.79
N THR A 103 -7.80 -22.77 -2.39
CA THR A 103 -9.03 -23.40 -1.99
C THR A 103 -8.97 -24.88 -2.23
N LYS A 104 -7.96 -25.24 -2.90
CA LYS A 104 -7.65 -26.60 -2.99
C LYS A 104 -7.17 -27.19 -1.71
N PRO A 105 -6.50 -26.52 -0.87
CA PRO A 105 -6.19 -27.13 0.41
C PRO A 105 -7.36 -27.01 1.30
#